data_09e61773591df7d3c596c5f9a2c47cac
#
_entry.id   09e61773591df7d3c596c5f9a2c47cac
#
_cell.length_a   1.000
_cell.length_b   1.000
_cell.length_c   1.000
_cell.angle_alpha   90.00
_cell.angle_beta   90.00
_cell.angle_gamma   90.00
#
_symmetry.space_group_name_H-M   'P 1'
#
loop_
_entity.id
_entity.type
_entity.pdbx_description
1 polymer ?
#
loop_
_entity_poly.entity_id
_entity_poly.type
_entity_poly.pdbx_seq_one_letter_code
_entity_poly.pdbx_strand_id
1 'polypeptide(L)'
;MYFSQARSKNIVNKRAAALELFKQLRLPDDIAQYRASNLSVGQQQRVAVARALIGNPSLIIADEPTSSLDTNAQQLFLDLMFKQISENNSTLLMVSHDKSLSNRFDRQININEILIREN
;
A
#
# COMPACT_ATOMS: atom_id res chain seq x y z
N MET A 1 -9.33 -4.62 -0.13
CA MET A 1 -9.55 -3.52 -1.08
C MET A 1 -10.00 -4.07 -2.41
N TYR A 2 -11.09 -3.56 -2.93
CA TYR A 2 -11.69 -4.04 -4.17
C TYR A 2 -11.35 -3.13 -5.35
N PHE A 3 -11.07 -3.74 -6.50
CA PHE A 3 -10.84 -3.01 -7.73
C PHE A 3 -11.76 -3.47 -8.82
N SER A 4 -12.29 -2.50 -9.54
CA SER A 4 -12.90 -2.79 -10.82
C SER A 4 -11.80 -3.11 -11.82
N GLN A 5 -11.80 -4.32 -12.32
CA GLN A 5 -10.80 -4.74 -13.29
C GLN A 5 -11.09 -4.15 -14.65
N ALA A 6 -10.08 -3.58 -15.26
CA ALA A 6 -10.15 -3.27 -16.69
C ALA A 6 -10.28 -4.58 -17.46
N ARG A 7 -10.89 -4.50 -18.62
CA ARG A 7 -11.13 -5.67 -19.44
C ARG A 7 -9.84 -6.37 -19.83
N SER A 8 -9.94 -7.68 -19.97
CA SER A 8 -8.81 -8.59 -20.05
C SER A 8 -8.03 -8.55 -21.36
N LYS A 9 -8.39 -7.71 -22.30
CA LYS A 9 -7.68 -7.64 -23.59
C LYS A 9 -6.18 -7.33 -23.45
N ASN A 10 -5.72 -6.97 -22.25
CA ASN A 10 -4.32 -6.67 -21.98
C ASN A 10 -3.77 -7.51 -20.82
N ILE A 11 -4.17 -8.77 -20.71
CA ILE A 11 -3.70 -9.65 -19.63
C ILE A 11 -2.17 -9.72 -19.58
N VAL A 12 -1.52 -9.81 -20.75
CA VAL A 12 -0.06 -9.87 -20.81
C VAL A 12 0.56 -8.58 -20.28
N ASN A 13 0.01 -7.43 -20.64
CA ASN A 13 0.49 -6.14 -20.15
C ASN A 13 0.25 -5.97 -18.66
N LYS A 14 -0.88 -6.46 -18.17
CA LYS A 14 -1.17 -6.43 -16.72
C LYS A 14 -0.21 -7.32 -15.94
N ARG A 15 0.11 -8.49 -16.49
CA ARG A 15 1.05 -9.40 -15.85
C ARG A 15 2.44 -8.78 -15.78
N ALA A 16 2.90 -8.18 -16.87
CA ALA A 16 4.19 -7.50 -16.90
C ALA A 16 4.22 -6.32 -15.92
N ALA A 17 3.15 -5.55 -15.87
CA ALA A 17 3.04 -4.44 -14.92
C ALA A 17 3.06 -4.92 -13.47
N ALA A 18 2.40 -6.04 -13.18
CA ALA A 18 2.40 -6.63 -11.83
C ALA A 18 3.80 -7.09 -11.44
N LEU A 19 4.52 -7.75 -12.34
CA LEU A 19 5.87 -8.21 -12.07
C LEU A 19 6.82 -7.05 -11.83
N GLU A 20 6.70 -5.99 -12.62
CA GLU A 20 7.51 -4.79 -12.41
C GLU A 20 7.21 -4.14 -11.06
N LEU A 21 5.94 -4.09 -10.68
CA LEU A 21 5.53 -3.54 -9.40
C LEU A 21 6.09 -4.36 -8.23
N PHE A 22 6.04 -5.69 -8.33
CA PHE A 22 6.62 -6.57 -7.33
C PHE A 22 8.11 -6.30 -7.17
N LYS A 23 8.81 -6.12 -8.29
CA LYS A 23 10.24 -5.82 -8.28
C LYS A 23 10.52 -4.48 -7.60
N GLN A 24 9.75 -3.46 -7.93
CA GLN A 24 9.92 -2.14 -7.32
C GLN A 24 9.60 -2.15 -5.83
N LEU A 25 8.73 -3.05 -5.39
CA LEU A 25 8.41 -3.24 -3.98
C LEU A 25 9.38 -4.21 -3.28
N ARG A 26 10.45 -4.61 -3.97
CA ARG A 26 11.49 -5.51 -3.46
C ARG A 26 10.91 -6.83 -2.98
N LEU A 27 9.97 -7.36 -3.73
CA LEU A 27 9.44 -8.70 -3.50
C LEU A 27 10.21 -9.71 -4.36
N PRO A 28 10.34 -10.96 -3.89
CA PRO A 28 11.00 -12.00 -4.69
C PRO A 28 10.31 -12.20 -6.04
N ASP A 29 11.10 -12.58 -7.05
CA ASP A 29 10.58 -12.81 -8.41
C ASP A 29 9.52 -13.91 -8.44
N ASP A 30 9.63 -14.87 -7.55
CA ASP A 30 8.72 -16.02 -7.44
C ASP A 30 7.67 -15.84 -6.36
N ILE A 31 7.36 -14.59 -5.99
CA ILE A 31 6.45 -14.28 -4.88
C ILE A 31 5.08 -14.96 -5.05
N ALA A 32 4.63 -15.14 -6.29
CA ALA A 32 3.33 -15.77 -6.55
C ALA A 32 3.28 -17.22 -6.13
N GLN A 33 4.43 -17.88 -5.97
CA GLN A 33 4.55 -19.27 -5.54
C GLN A 33 4.65 -19.41 -4.03
N TYR A 34 4.80 -18.31 -3.31
CA TYR A 34 4.91 -18.34 -1.86
C TYR A 34 3.54 -18.47 -1.23
N ARG A 35 3.48 -19.26 -0.17
CA ARG A 35 2.31 -19.25 0.70
C ARG A 35 2.37 -18.03 1.60
N ALA A 36 1.20 -17.49 1.95
CA ALA A 36 1.14 -16.33 2.84
C ALA A 36 1.89 -16.58 4.15
N SER A 37 1.86 -17.82 4.66
CA SER A 37 2.54 -18.19 5.89
C SER A 37 4.06 -18.15 5.79
N ASN A 38 4.60 -18.16 4.57
CA ASN A 38 6.05 -18.13 4.34
C ASN A 38 6.58 -16.72 4.08
N LEU A 39 5.70 -15.72 4.10
CA LEU A 39 6.08 -14.33 3.89
C LEU A 39 6.32 -13.65 5.24
N SER A 40 7.34 -12.79 5.30
CA SER A 40 7.51 -11.91 6.43
C SER A 40 6.32 -10.92 6.50
N VAL A 41 6.11 -10.30 7.66
CA VAL A 41 5.05 -9.29 7.79
C VAL A 41 5.28 -8.15 6.81
N GLY A 42 6.52 -7.69 6.65
CA GLY A 42 6.84 -6.64 5.69
C GLY A 42 6.54 -7.06 4.26
N GLN A 43 6.86 -8.30 3.89
CA GLN A 43 6.51 -8.81 2.56
C GLN A 43 5.01 -8.88 2.35
N GLN A 44 4.26 -9.34 3.36
CA GLN A 44 2.80 -9.38 3.30
C GLN A 44 2.23 -7.98 3.07
N GLN A 45 2.75 -6.98 3.78
CA GLN A 45 2.30 -5.61 3.61
C GLN A 45 2.62 -5.07 2.22
N ARG A 46 3.81 -5.36 1.70
CA ARG A 46 4.17 -4.93 0.34
C ARG A 46 3.35 -5.63 -0.74
N VAL A 47 2.99 -6.90 -0.53
CA VAL A 47 2.05 -7.58 -1.43
C VAL A 47 0.69 -6.89 -1.41
N ALA A 48 0.23 -6.48 -0.23
CA ALA A 48 -1.04 -5.76 -0.13
C ALA A 48 -1.00 -4.44 -0.90
N VAL A 49 0.11 -3.71 -0.83
CA VAL A 49 0.30 -2.48 -1.63
C VAL A 49 0.26 -2.80 -3.13
N ALA A 50 0.94 -3.85 -3.55
CA ALA A 50 0.93 -4.27 -4.95
C ALA A 50 -0.48 -4.56 -5.44
N ARG A 51 -1.25 -5.31 -4.65
CA ARG A 51 -2.64 -5.63 -4.98
C ARG A 51 -3.48 -4.37 -5.09
N ALA A 52 -3.24 -3.41 -4.21
CA ALA A 52 -3.94 -2.14 -4.24
C ALA A 52 -3.63 -1.34 -5.51
N LEU A 53 -2.39 -1.38 -5.96
CA LEU A 53 -1.92 -0.54 -7.07
C LEU A 53 -2.15 -1.13 -8.46
N ILE A 54 -2.33 -2.44 -8.57
CA ILE A 54 -2.45 -3.13 -9.87
C ILE A 54 -3.56 -2.53 -10.74
N GLY A 55 -4.67 -2.12 -10.12
CA GLY A 55 -5.78 -1.51 -10.84
C GLY A 55 -5.60 -0.03 -11.15
N ASN A 56 -4.46 0.53 -10.79
CA ASN A 56 -4.16 1.96 -10.92
C ASN A 56 -5.27 2.84 -10.32
N PRO A 57 -5.63 2.64 -9.05
CA PRO A 57 -6.71 3.39 -8.42
C PRO A 57 -6.29 4.82 -8.16
N SER A 58 -7.27 5.74 -8.14
CA SER A 58 -7.03 7.12 -7.78
C SER A 58 -6.90 7.32 -6.25
N LEU A 59 -7.48 6.42 -5.48
CA LEU A 59 -7.46 6.48 -4.02
C LEU A 59 -7.10 5.12 -3.44
N ILE A 60 -6.18 5.14 -2.49
CA ILE A 60 -5.77 3.96 -1.72
C ILE A 60 -6.03 4.26 -0.26
N ILE A 61 -6.65 3.32 0.43
CA ILE A 61 -6.91 3.41 1.86
C ILE A 61 -6.06 2.36 2.56
N ALA A 62 -5.27 2.78 3.52
CA ALA A 62 -4.43 1.91 4.33
C ALA A 62 -4.76 2.12 5.80
N ASP A 63 -5.12 1.03 6.47
CA ASP A 63 -5.49 1.06 7.89
C ASP A 63 -4.37 0.41 8.70
N GLU A 64 -3.66 1.22 9.47
CA GLU A 64 -2.56 0.80 10.34
C GLU A 64 -1.54 -0.12 9.64
N PRO A 65 -1.04 0.26 8.44
CA PRO A 65 -0.25 -0.69 7.64
C PRO A 65 1.13 -0.99 8.22
N THR A 66 1.62 -0.18 9.15
CA THR A 66 2.96 -0.34 9.73
C THR A 66 2.96 -0.81 11.17
N SER A 67 1.79 -1.07 11.75
CA SER A 67 1.66 -1.34 13.19
C SER A 67 2.41 -2.59 13.64
N SER A 68 2.59 -3.57 12.76
CA SER A 68 3.27 -4.83 13.06
C SER A 68 4.73 -4.86 12.62
N LEU A 69 5.26 -3.75 12.13
CA LEU A 69 6.61 -3.67 11.60
C LEU A 69 7.56 -3.01 12.60
N ASP A 70 8.79 -3.53 12.67
CA ASP A 70 9.84 -2.83 13.41
C ASP A 70 10.23 -1.53 12.68
N THR A 71 11.06 -0.71 13.31
CA THR A 71 11.39 0.61 12.80
C THR A 71 12.02 0.55 11.39
N ASN A 72 12.95 -0.36 11.16
CA ASN A 72 13.61 -0.47 9.86
C ASN A 72 12.66 -0.94 8.78
N ALA A 73 11.85 -1.95 9.08
CA ALA A 73 10.85 -2.46 8.15
C ALA A 73 9.79 -1.40 7.84
N GLN A 74 9.41 -0.62 8.85
CA GLN A 74 8.46 0.47 8.69
C GLN A 74 8.97 1.52 7.72
N GLN A 75 10.23 1.96 7.90
CA GLN A 75 10.83 2.95 7.00
C GLN A 75 10.89 2.45 5.57
N LEU A 76 11.34 1.22 5.38
CA LEU A 76 11.40 0.63 4.04
C LEU A 76 10.01 0.56 3.40
N PHE A 77 9.02 0.09 4.17
CA PHE A 77 7.65 -0.01 3.68
C PHE A 77 7.11 1.35 3.23
N LEU A 78 7.27 2.37 4.08
CA LEU A 78 6.77 3.70 3.78
C LEU A 78 7.47 4.31 2.56
N ASP A 79 8.78 4.17 2.46
CA ASP A 79 9.53 4.69 1.32
C ASP A 79 9.05 4.06 0.01
N LEU A 80 8.90 2.74 0.01
CA LEU A 80 8.46 2.02 -1.19
C LEU A 80 7.02 2.36 -1.56
N MET A 81 6.15 2.43 -0.56
CA MET A 81 4.74 2.76 -0.78
C MET A 81 4.57 4.18 -1.32
N PHE A 82 5.21 5.16 -0.69
CA PHE A 82 5.08 6.56 -1.14
C PHE A 82 5.63 6.74 -2.54
N LYS A 83 6.72 6.07 -2.87
CA LYS A 83 7.27 6.12 -4.23
C LYS A 83 6.25 5.61 -5.25
N GLN A 84 5.62 4.49 -4.98
CA GLN A 84 4.64 3.90 -5.89
C GLN A 84 3.39 4.78 -6.02
N ILE A 85 2.93 5.32 -4.92
CA ILE A 85 1.75 6.19 -4.92
C ILE A 85 2.03 7.46 -5.73
N SER A 86 3.21 8.05 -5.56
CA SER A 86 3.60 9.22 -6.32
C SER A 86 3.70 8.93 -7.81
N GLU A 87 4.34 7.83 -8.19
CA GLU A 87 4.50 7.45 -9.59
C GLU A 87 3.17 7.15 -10.28
N ASN A 88 2.19 6.65 -9.53
CA ASN A 88 0.88 6.31 -10.06
C ASN A 88 -0.13 7.44 -9.94
N ASN A 89 0.26 8.59 -9.41
CA ASN A 89 -0.62 9.73 -9.16
C ASN A 89 -1.85 9.34 -8.32
N SER A 90 -1.66 8.40 -7.40
CA SER A 90 -2.72 7.99 -6.47
C SER A 90 -2.75 8.90 -5.25
N THR A 91 -3.89 8.97 -4.60
CA THR A 91 -4.03 9.60 -3.30
C THR A 91 -4.05 8.53 -2.24
N LEU A 92 -3.32 8.73 -1.16
CA LEU A 92 -3.27 7.82 -0.03
C LEU A 92 -4.02 8.41 1.16
N LEU A 93 -4.97 7.66 1.67
CA LEU A 93 -5.60 7.94 2.96
C LEU A 93 -5.13 6.85 3.93
N MET A 94 -4.32 7.25 4.91
CA MET A 94 -3.78 6.32 5.90
C MET A 94 -4.39 6.60 7.26
N VAL A 95 -4.84 5.54 7.92
CA VAL A 95 -5.26 5.60 9.32
C VAL A 95 -4.12 5.07 10.18
N SER A 96 -3.70 5.82 11.17
CA SER A 96 -2.62 5.42 12.06
C SER A 96 -2.75 6.07 13.43
N HIS A 97 -2.31 5.36 14.46
CA HIS A 97 -2.14 5.90 15.80
C HIS A 97 -0.74 6.50 16.01
N ASP A 98 0.16 6.31 15.07
CA ASP A 98 1.55 6.75 15.19
C ASP A 98 1.70 8.20 14.73
N LYS A 99 1.75 9.11 15.69
CA LYS A 99 1.87 10.54 15.41
C LYS A 99 3.20 10.92 14.78
N SER A 100 4.22 10.08 14.94
CA SER A 100 5.54 10.36 14.36
C SER A 100 5.54 10.32 12.83
N LEU A 101 4.52 9.72 12.24
CA LEU A 101 4.40 9.61 10.79
C LEU A 101 3.82 10.87 10.13
N SER A 102 3.26 11.77 10.91
CA SER A 102 2.46 12.89 10.37
C SER A 102 3.25 13.80 9.43
N ASN A 103 4.54 13.97 9.66
CA ASN A 103 5.36 14.84 8.83
C ASN A 103 5.67 14.27 7.44
N ARG A 104 5.29 13.02 7.18
CA ARG A 104 5.44 12.40 5.87
C ARG A 104 4.22 12.60 4.97
N PHE A 105 3.17 13.24 5.49
CA PHE A 105 1.90 13.42 4.80
C PHE A 105 1.64 14.89 4.50
N ASP A 106 0.93 15.14 3.40
CA ASP A 106 0.55 16.49 3.02
C ASP A 106 -0.46 17.10 3.98
N ARG A 107 -1.30 16.25 4.57
CA ARG A 107 -2.37 16.69 5.44
C ARG A 107 -2.63 15.65 6.52
N GLN A 108 -2.91 16.13 7.72
CA GLN A 108 -3.28 15.29 8.86
C GLN A 108 -4.61 15.75 9.41
N ILE A 109 -5.47 14.80 9.72
CA ILE A 109 -6.77 15.06 10.34
C ILE A 109 -6.83 14.22 11.61
N ASN A 110 -7.09 14.87 12.74
CA ASN A 110 -7.35 14.16 13.98
C ASN A 110 -8.81 13.67 13.94
N ILE A 111 -9.01 12.38 14.21
CA ILE A 111 -10.34 11.80 14.16
C ILE A 111 -11.31 12.52 15.11
N ASN A 112 -10.83 13.02 16.22
CA ASN A 112 -11.67 13.73 17.19
C ASN A 112 -12.20 15.06 16.63
N GLU A 113 -11.55 15.61 15.61
CA GLU A 113 -11.98 16.86 14.97
C GLU A 113 -13.14 16.65 14.02
N ILE A 114 -13.32 15.43 13.51
CA ILE A 114 -14.36 15.12 12.55
C ILE A 114 -15.54 14.38 13.16
N LEU A 115 -15.43 13.95 14.41
CA LEU A 115 -16.54 13.30 15.08
C LEU A 115 -17.60 14.34 15.46
N ILE A 116 -18.82 14.10 15.01
CA ILE A 116 -19.95 14.92 15.39
C ILE A 116 -20.41 14.45 16.76
N ARG A 117 -20.39 15.37 17.71
CA ARG A 117 -20.90 15.07 19.05
C ARG A 117 -22.39 15.31 19.06
N GLU A 118 -23.14 14.25 19.29
CA GLU A 118 -24.55 14.36 19.57
C GLU A 118 -24.72 14.54 21.08
N ASN A 119 -25.41 15.57 21.44
CA ASN A 119 -25.73 15.85 22.83
C ASN A 119 -27.18 15.45 23.11
#